data_8a2ac67ec5930382427e0c81bbe45a80
#
_entry.id   8a2ac67ec5930382427e0c81bbe45a80
#
_cell.length_a   1.000
_cell.length_b   1.000
_cell.length_c   1.000
_cell.angle_alpha   90.00
_cell.angle_beta   90.00
_cell.angle_gamma   90.00
#
_symmetry.space_group_name_H-M   'P 1'
#
loop_
_entity.id
_entity.type
_entity.pdbx_description
1 polymer ?
#
loop_
_entity_poly.entity_id
_entity_poly.type
_entity_poly.pdbx_seq_one_letter_code
_entity_poly.pdbx_strand_id
1 'polypeptide(L)'
;MLFDTHVHLDDARYNDDRDAVIARARESGVEAFVTIGCDLATSGAAVEIAERYPFVYASIGVHPHEVKHIQDDWYNEFRCLAKNKNVVAYGEIGLDYHYNHSAPKEQRERFREQIQLAREIKLPMIIHTREAQEDTVSILREEKASDVGGVFHCFSGDAWLAKQALDLGFYLSFSGILTFHNSTPLREIAKATPLDRTLIETDCPYLTPVPYRGKRNEPSYVSRVAQQLASIHGPTLSFEQIGVQTTENAKRLFRIS
;
A
#
# COMPACT_ATOMS: atom_id res chain seq x y z
N MET A 1 0.79 -18.81 -4.14
CA MET A 1 -0.29 -17.84 -3.87
C MET A 1 0.34 -16.63 -3.22
N LEU A 2 0.32 -15.48 -3.87
CA LEU A 2 0.81 -14.19 -3.36
C LEU A 2 -0.16 -13.09 -3.78
N PHE A 3 -0.30 -12.04 -2.95
CA PHE A 3 -1.06 -10.84 -3.25
C PHE A 3 -0.12 -9.64 -3.10
N ASP A 4 0.12 -8.89 -4.18
CA ASP A 4 0.87 -7.64 -4.12
C ASP A 4 -0.07 -6.48 -3.78
N THR A 5 0.01 -5.97 -2.56
CA THR A 5 -0.98 -5.02 -2.03
C THR A 5 -0.73 -3.56 -2.43
N HIS A 6 0.39 -3.27 -3.16
CA HIS A 6 0.71 -1.91 -3.56
C HIS A 6 1.61 -1.88 -4.79
N VAL A 7 1.05 -1.53 -5.95
CA VAL A 7 1.75 -1.41 -7.23
C VAL A 7 1.28 -0.17 -8.00
N HIS A 8 2.16 0.47 -8.77
CA HIS A 8 1.80 1.57 -9.67
C HIS A 8 1.80 1.07 -11.12
N LEU A 9 0.78 0.33 -11.51
CA LEU A 9 0.69 -0.22 -12.87
C LEU A 9 0.44 0.84 -13.95
N ASP A 10 -0.07 2.02 -13.57
CA ASP A 10 -0.27 3.18 -14.43
C ASP A 10 1.04 3.91 -14.79
N ASP A 11 2.12 3.67 -14.02
CA ASP A 11 3.40 4.37 -14.22
C ASP A 11 3.92 4.25 -15.66
N ALA A 12 4.38 5.38 -16.22
CA ALA A 12 4.84 5.49 -17.61
C ALA A 12 5.98 4.51 -17.94
N ARG A 13 6.76 4.09 -16.93
CA ARG A 13 7.82 3.08 -17.13
C ARG A 13 7.30 1.70 -17.58
N TYR A 14 5.98 1.46 -17.47
CA TYR A 14 5.33 0.22 -17.93
C TYR A 14 4.57 0.37 -19.25
N ASN A 15 4.50 1.55 -19.84
CA ASN A 15 3.66 1.78 -21.03
C ASN A 15 3.93 0.80 -22.17
N ASP A 16 5.20 0.43 -22.38
CA ASP A 16 5.60 -0.43 -23.48
C ASP A 16 5.41 -1.94 -23.20
N ASP A 17 5.33 -2.34 -21.90
CA ASP A 17 5.35 -3.76 -21.55
C ASP A 17 4.44 -4.12 -20.36
N ARG A 18 3.45 -3.29 -20.01
CA ARG A 18 2.55 -3.53 -18.85
C ARG A 18 1.92 -4.91 -18.86
N ASP A 19 1.39 -5.34 -19.99
CA ASP A 19 0.75 -6.65 -20.12
C ASP A 19 1.76 -7.80 -19.86
N ALA A 20 2.99 -7.64 -20.36
CA ALA A 20 4.06 -8.62 -20.14
C ALA A 20 4.54 -8.63 -18.66
N VAL A 21 4.60 -7.46 -18.01
CA VAL A 21 4.90 -7.35 -16.56
C VAL A 21 3.85 -8.08 -15.72
N ILE A 22 2.58 -7.85 -16.02
CA ILE A 22 1.46 -8.53 -15.35
C ILE A 22 1.51 -10.04 -15.59
N ALA A 23 1.77 -10.48 -16.83
CA ALA A 23 1.88 -11.91 -17.17
C ALA A 23 3.01 -12.58 -16.37
N ARG A 24 4.21 -12.00 -16.34
CA ARG A 24 5.35 -12.50 -15.53
C ARG A 24 5.02 -12.64 -14.05
N ALA A 25 4.29 -11.66 -13.51
CA ALA A 25 3.86 -11.72 -12.12
C ALA A 25 2.90 -12.89 -11.86
N ARG A 26 1.92 -13.09 -12.76
CA ARG A 26 1.00 -14.24 -12.70
C ARG A 26 1.73 -15.57 -12.77
N GLU A 27 2.69 -15.72 -13.69
CA GLU A 27 3.55 -16.90 -13.82
C GLU A 27 4.39 -17.15 -12.56
N SER A 28 4.76 -16.08 -11.84
CA SER A 28 5.49 -16.16 -10.57
C SER A 28 4.60 -16.48 -9.35
N GLY A 29 3.30 -16.72 -9.56
CA GLY A 29 2.35 -17.09 -8.50
C GLY A 29 1.70 -15.92 -7.79
N VAL A 30 1.78 -14.69 -8.34
CA VAL A 30 1.01 -13.53 -7.83
C VAL A 30 -0.42 -13.65 -8.37
N GLU A 31 -1.39 -13.78 -7.46
CA GLU A 31 -2.79 -14.01 -7.82
C GLU A 31 -3.61 -12.73 -7.94
N ALA A 32 -3.21 -11.69 -7.24
CA ALA A 32 -3.92 -10.41 -7.27
C ALA A 32 -2.99 -9.23 -6.95
N PHE A 33 -3.44 -8.04 -7.36
CA PHE A 33 -2.75 -6.76 -7.17
C PHE A 33 -3.72 -5.67 -6.73
N VAL A 34 -3.23 -4.68 -5.96
CA VAL A 34 -3.90 -3.38 -5.83
C VAL A 34 -3.04 -2.34 -6.55
N THR A 35 -3.55 -1.77 -7.65
CA THR A 35 -2.91 -0.63 -8.33
C THR A 35 -3.38 0.69 -7.72
N ILE A 36 -2.44 1.62 -7.55
CA ILE A 36 -2.58 2.75 -6.63
C ILE A 36 -2.78 4.06 -7.39
N GLY A 37 -3.84 4.79 -7.03
CA GLY A 37 -4.00 6.19 -7.43
C GLY A 37 -3.30 7.13 -6.47
N CYS A 38 -2.62 8.15 -7.01
CA CYS A 38 -1.89 9.17 -6.25
C CYS A 38 -2.47 10.58 -6.44
N ASP A 39 -3.37 10.74 -7.39
CA ASP A 39 -4.18 11.91 -7.68
C ASP A 39 -5.46 11.49 -8.43
N LEU A 40 -6.27 12.46 -8.88
CA LEU A 40 -7.52 12.14 -9.59
C LEU A 40 -7.28 11.42 -10.92
N ALA A 41 -6.26 11.83 -11.67
CA ALA A 41 -5.96 11.26 -12.99
C ALA A 41 -5.44 9.82 -12.86
N THR A 42 -4.48 9.58 -11.98
CA THR A 42 -3.93 8.24 -11.71
C THR A 42 -4.94 7.32 -11.02
N SER A 43 -5.84 7.86 -10.20
CA SER A 43 -6.98 7.11 -9.65
C SER A 43 -7.92 6.63 -10.76
N GLY A 44 -8.22 7.47 -11.74
CA GLY A 44 -8.98 7.07 -12.93
C GLY A 44 -8.28 5.96 -13.72
N ALA A 45 -6.97 6.13 -13.98
CA ALA A 45 -6.16 5.13 -14.68
C ALA A 45 -6.08 3.80 -13.93
N ALA A 46 -5.96 3.83 -12.59
CA ALA A 46 -5.98 2.63 -11.76
C ALA A 46 -7.30 1.86 -11.88
N VAL A 47 -8.43 2.58 -11.91
CA VAL A 47 -9.75 1.97 -12.11
C VAL A 47 -9.86 1.33 -13.51
N GLU A 48 -9.42 2.02 -14.57
CA GLU A 48 -9.42 1.48 -15.94
C GLU A 48 -8.57 0.20 -16.05
N ILE A 49 -7.40 0.17 -15.41
CA ILE A 49 -6.56 -1.04 -15.37
C ILE A 49 -7.28 -2.16 -14.61
N ALA A 50 -7.91 -1.87 -13.49
CA ALA A 50 -8.65 -2.86 -12.70
C ALA A 50 -9.89 -3.40 -13.43
N GLU A 51 -10.51 -2.63 -14.30
CA GLU A 51 -11.60 -3.11 -15.17
C GLU A 51 -11.11 -4.07 -16.25
N ARG A 52 -9.88 -3.86 -16.74
CA ARG A 52 -9.28 -4.68 -17.79
C ARG A 52 -8.81 -6.06 -17.31
N TYR A 53 -8.38 -6.17 -16.05
CA TYR A 53 -7.82 -7.41 -15.50
C TYR A 53 -8.60 -7.86 -14.25
N PRO A 54 -9.29 -9.01 -14.27
CA PRO A 54 -10.20 -9.44 -13.19
C PRO A 54 -9.51 -9.75 -11.85
N PHE A 55 -8.20 -9.79 -11.83
CA PHE A 55 -7.36 -10.01 -10.65
C PHE A 55 -6.61 -8.75 -10.20
N VAL A 56 -6.91 -7.60 -10.81
CA VAL A 56 -6.39 -6.29 -10.43
C VAL A 56 -7.52 -5.50 -9.77
N TYR A 57 -7.21 -4.92 -8.64
CA TYR A 57 -8.07 -4.00 -7.90
C TYR A 57 -7.44 -2.62 -7.89
N ALA A 58 -8.20 -1.60 -7.57
CA ALA A 58 -7.74 -0.21 -7.54
C ALA A 58 -7.87 0.40 -6.15
N SER A 59 -6.97 1.29 -5.80
CA SER A 59 -7.19 2.30 -4.79
C SER A 59 -7.28 3.69 -5.42
N ILE A 60 -7.97 4.60 -4.76
CA ILE A 60 -8.19 5.97 -5.22
C ILE A 60 -7.87 6.95 -4.07
N GLY A 61 -7.21 8.04 -4.37
CA GLY A 61 -6.86 9.04 -3.35
C GLY A 61 -5.82 10.03 -3.84
N VAL A 62 -5.35 10.89 -2.93
CA VAL A 62 -4.34 11.89 -3.26
C VAL A 62 -3.15 11.76 -2.32
N HIS A 63 -2.01 11.42 -2.89
CA HIS A 63 -0.73 11.29 -2.20
C HIS A 63 -0.32 12.64 -1.56
N PRO A 64 0.33 12.66 -0.38
CA PRO A 64 0.75 13.89 0.28
C PRO A 64 1.58 14.86 -0.58
N HIS A 65 2.26 14.37 -1.61
CA HIS A 65 2.98 15.23 -2.55
C HIS A 65 2.07 16.08 -3.43
N GLU A 66 0.86 15.58 -3.73
CA GLU A 66 -0.07 16.13 -4.73
C GLU A 66 -1.24 16.90 -4.09
N VAL A 67 -1.37 16.90 -2.76
CA VAL A 67 -2.54 17.48 -2.07
C VAL A 67 -2.75 18.96 -2.33
N LYS A 68 -1.69 19.71 -2.67
CA LYS A 68 -1.77 21.13 -3.10
C LYS A 68 -2.58 21.35 -4.39
N HIS A 69 -2.85 20.29 -5.14
CA HIS A 69 -3.59 20.34 -6.41
C HIS A 69 -5.06 19.96 -6.24
N ILE A 70 -5.48 19.52 -5.04
CA ILE A 70 -6.87 19.14 -4.77
C ILE A 70 -7.78 20.34 -5.01
N GLN A 71 -8.78 20.14 -5.87
CA GLN A 71 -9.87 21.09 -6.16
C GLN A 71 -11.14 20.62 -5.45
N ASP A 72 -12.08 21.55 -5.22
CA ASP A 72 -13.29 21.28 -4.42
C ASP A 72 -14.18 20.15 -4.99
N ASP A 73 -14.17 19.95 -6.30
CA ASP A 73 -14.94 18.91 -6.97
C ASP A 73 -14.30 17.52 -6.92
N TRP A 74 -13.00 17.38 -6.65
CA TRP A 74 -12.28 16.09 -6.62
C TRP A 74 -12.90 15.09 -5.64
N TYR A 75 -13.39 15.54 -4.48
CA TYR A 75 -14.03 14.63 -3.53
C TYR A 75 -15.33 14.03 -4.07
N ASN A 76 -16.06 14.74 -4.94
CA ASN A 76 -17.24 14.19 -5.61
C ASN A 76 -16.83 13.19 -6.68
N GLU A 77 -15.77 13.45 -7.42
CA GLU A 77 -15.20 12.48 -8.38
C GLU A 77 -14.75 11.21 -7.70
N PHE A 78 -14.05 11.31 -6.54
CA PHE A 78 -13.68 10.13 -5.75
C PHE A 78 -14.90 9.34 -5.26
N ARG A 79 -16.00 10.01 -4.86
CA ARG A 79 -17.27 9.34 -4.54
C ARG A 79 -17.84 8.60 -5.73
N CYS A 80 -17.69 9.13 -6.93
CA CYS A 80 -18.11 8.46 -8.15
C CYS A 80 -17.23 7.25 -8.48
N LEU A 81 -15.89 7.40 -8.43
CA LEU A 81 -14.96 6.30 -8.66
C LEU A 81 -15.14 5.16 -7.63
N ALA A 82 -15.41 5.50 -6.38
CA ALA A 82 -15.63 4.52 -5.30
C ALA A 82 -16.86 3.61 -5.51
N LYS A 83 -17.77 3.95 -6.44
CA LYS A 83 -18.88 3.06 -6.81
C LYS A 83 -18.46 1.89 -7.69
N ASN A 84 -17.28 1.96 -8.27
CA ASN A 84 -16.74 0.86 -9.06
C ASN A 84 -16.37 -0.30 -8.13
N LYS A 85 -16.86 -1.50 -8.45
CA LYS A 85 -16.64 -2.71 -7.63
C LYS A 85 -15.19 -3.14 -7.50
N ASN A 86 -14.33 -2.69 -8.42
CA ASN A 86 -12.91 -2.98 -8.39
C ASN A 86 -12.12 -2.00 -7.51
N VAL A 87 -12.74 -0.93 -7.02
CA VAL A 87 -12.14 -0.01 -6.05
C VAL A 87 -12.30 -0.60 -4.65
N VAL A 88 -11.18 -0.97 -4.04
CA VAL A 88 -11.15 -1.73 -2.78
C VAL A 88 -10.54 -0.96 -1.61
N ALA A 89 -9.90 0.19 -1.87
CA ALA A 89 -9.29 1.02 -0.85
C ALA A 89 -9.33 2.52 -1.20
N TYR A 90 -9.21 3.35 -0.17
CA TYR A 90 -8.99 4.79 -0.32
C TYR A 90 -7.53 5.10 0.06
N GLY A 91 -6.75 5.50 -0.89
CA GLY A 91 -5.31 5.77 -0.76
C GLY A 91 -4.62 5.72 -2.14
N GLU A 92 -3.42 6.21 -2.21
CA GLU A 92 -2.48 6.44 -1.12
C GLU A 92 -2.68 7.83 -0.53
N ILE A 93 -2.86 7.93 0.79
CA ILE A 93 -3.07 9.17 1.52
C ILE A 93 -2.15 9.23 2.75
N GLY A 94 -1.88 10.41 3.28
CA GLY A 94 -1.06 10.51 4.48
C GLY A 94 -0.18 11.75 4.53
N LEU A 95 1.03 11.59 5.09
CA LEU A 95 1.98 12.68 5.32
C LEU A 95 3.40 12.31 4.88
N ASP A 96 4.09 13.24 4.22
CA ASP A 96 5.50 13.14 3.85
C ASP A 96 6.21 14.46 4.18
N TYR A 97 6.96 14.48 5.29
CA TYR A 97 7.74 15.64 5.70
C TYR A 97 9.19 15.58 5.21
N HIS A 98 9.57 14.49 4.55
CA HIS A 98 10.89 14.36 3.97
C HIS A 98 11.03 15.19 2.69
N TYR A 99 10.11 15.02 1.74
CA TYR A 99 10.16 15.72 0.45
C TYR A 99 9.44 17.07 0.47
N ASN A 100 8.39 17.23 1.27
CA ASN A 100 7.62 18.46 1.41
C ASN A 100 7.17 19.09 0.07
N HIS A 101 6.75 18.27 -0.91
CA HIS A 101 6.24 18.78 -2.19
C HIS A 101 4.94 19.58 -2.05
N SER A 102 4.15 19.29 -1.03
CA SER A 102 3.06 20.14 -0.51
C SER A 102 3.42 20.59 0.91
N ALA A 103 2.96 21.75 1.33
CA ALA A 103 3.28 22.28 2.66
C ALA A 103 2.73 21.38 3.78
N PRO A 104 3.46 21.13 4.89
CA PRO A 104 3.01 20.24 5.97
C PRO A 104 1.63 20.59 6.55
N LYS A 105 1.29 21.87 6.63
CA LYS A 105 -0.04 22.30 7.08
C LYS A 105 -1.13 21.81 6.14
N GLU A 106 -0.93 21.99 4.84
CA GLU A 106 -1.87 21.56 3.81
C GLU A 106 -1.98 20.05 3.75
N GLN A 107 -0.85 19.32 3.86
CA GLN A 107 -0.88 17.86 3.95
C GLN A 107 -1.77 17.39 5.11
N ARG A 108 -1.66 17.98 6.31
CA ARG A 108 -2.49 17.62 7.47
C ARG A 108 -3.97 17.91 7.25
N GLU A 109 -4.31 19.07 6.69
CA GLU A 109 -5.69 19.46 6.41
C GLU A 109 -6.33 18.48 5.42
N ARG A 110 -5.66 18.22 4.28
CA ARG A 110 -6.14 17.31 3.24
C ARG A 110 -6.15 15.86 3.69
N PHE A 111 -5.22 15.46 4.56
CA PHE A 111 -5.24 14.10 5.14
C PHE A 111 -6.50 13.86 5.98
N ARG A 112 -6.92 14.84 6.81
CA ARG A 112 -8.17 14.76 7.58
C ARG A 112 -9.39 14.62 6.66
N GLU A 113 -9.48 15.47 5.66
CA GLU A 113 -10.60 15.43 4.69
C GLU A 113 -10.68 14.08 3.98
N GLN A 114 -9.53 13.53 3.58
CA GLN A 114 -9.46 12.23 2.93
C GLN A 114 -9.83 11.07 3.85
N ILE A 115 -9.45 11.11 5.13
CA ILE A 115 -9.90 10.12 6.12
C ILE A 115 -11.42 10.19 6.29
N GLN A 116 -11.99 11.39 6.38
CA GLN A 116 -13.45 11.57 6.50
C GLN A 116 -14.17 10.99 5.28
N LEU A 117 -13.66 11.21 4.07
CA LEU A 117 -14.22 10.60 2.86
C LEU A 117 -14.09 9.07 2.87
N ALA A 118 -12.92 8.52 3.23
CA ALA A 118 -12.73 7.07 3.33
C ALA A 118 -13.75 6.41 4.28
N ARG A 119 -14.04 7.07 5.41
CA ARG A 119 -15.05 6.62 6.38
C ARG A 119 -16.47 6.73 5.80
N GLU A 120 -16.80 7.83 5.11
CA GLU A 120 -18.09 8.03 4.43
C GLU A 120 -18.38 6.92 3.43
N ILE A 121 -17.41 6.63 2.55
CA ILE A 121 -17.55 5.59 1.51
C ILE A 121 -17.21 4.18 2.01
N LYS A 122 -16.81 4.04 3.28
CA LYS A 122 -16.53 2.76 3.97
C LYS A 122 -15.43 1.91 3.33
N LEU A 123 -14.41 2.54 2.77
CA LEU A 123 -13.24 1.86 2.23
C LEU A 123 -12.09 1.86 3.25
N PRO A 124 -11.32 0.76 3.37
CA PRO A 124 -10.09 0.74 4.14
C PRO A 124 -9.06 1.69 3.50
N MET A 125 -8.14 2.20 4.32
CA MET A 125 -7.16 3.18 3.87
C MET A 125 -5.81 2.57 3.56
N ILE A 126 -5.09 3.15 2.59
CA ILE A 126 -3.67 2.90 2.35
C ILE A 126 -2.90 4.14 2.80
N ILE A 127 -2.12 4.00 3.87
CA ILE A 127 -1.48 5.11 4.56
C ILE A 127 0.00 5.20 4.19
N HIS A 128 0.39 6.36 3.67
CA HIS A 128 1.76 6.80 3.53
C HIS A 128 2.19 7.60 4.77
N THR A 129 3.37 7.31 5.31
CA THR A 129 3.98 8.16 6.34
C THR A 129 5.49 8.16 6.22
N ARG A 130 6.08 9.35 6.13
CA ARG A 130 7.53 9.52 6.06
C ARG A 130 7.97 10.75 6.83
N GLU A 131 8.78 10.53 7.89
CA GLU A 131 9.23 11.58 8.83
C GLU A 131 8.08 12.38 9.45
N ALA A 132 6.87 11.75 9.58
CA ALA A 132 5.63 12.36 10.03
C ALA A 132 4.83 11.47 10.99
N GLN A 133 5.49 10.54 11.69
CA GLN A 133 4.85 9.45 12.44
C GLN A 133 3.86 9.94 13.48
N GLU A 134 4.26 10.92 14.30
CA GLU A 134 3.44 11.44 15.40
C GLU A 134 2.16 12.12 14.88
N ASP A 135 2.30 13.00 13.89
CA ASP A 135 1.16 13.69 13.27
C ASP A 135 0.23 12.69 12.56
N THR A 136 0.79 11.68 11.87
CA THR A 136 0.01 10.63 11.21
C THR A 136 -0.86 9.90 12.23
N VAL A 137 -0.27 9.42 13.33
CA VAL A 137 -1.00 8.68 14.38
C VAL A 137 -2.03 9.56 15.07
N SER A 138 -1.67 10.83 15.37
CA SER A 138 -2.60 11.78 16.00
C SER A 138 -3.84 12.00 15.14
N ILE A 139 -3.63 12.29 13.85
CA ILE A 139 -4.72 12.54 12.90
C ILE A 139 -5.60 11.31 12.70
N LEU A 140 -5.00 10.12 12.54
CA LEU A 140 -5.77 8.88 12.42
C LEU A 140 -6.68 8.62 13.62
N ARG A 141 -6.22 8.96 14.84
CA ARG A 141 -7.03 8.85 16.07
C ARG A 141 -8.13 9.89 16.14
N GLU A 142 -7.78 11.15 15.89
CA GLU A 142 -8.72 12.26 15.93
C GLU A 142 -9.87 12.09 14.94
N GLU A 143 -9.54 11.61 13.73
CA GLU A 143 -10.50 11.34 12.66
C GLU A 143 -11.15 9.95 12.73
N LYS A 144 -10.92 9.18 13.81
CA LYS A 144 -11.51 7.84 14.02
C LYS A 144 -11.29 6.89 12.84
N ALA A 145 -10.08 6.88 12.31
CA ALA A 145 -9.69 6.08 11.15
C ALA A 145 -9.90 4.56 11.36
N SER A 146 -9.88 4.09 12.63
CA SER A 146 -10.18 2.71 13.02
C SER A 146 -11.58 2.22 12.63
N ASP A 147 -12.54 3.13 12.34
CA ASP A 147 -13.89 2.75 11.93
C ASP A 147 -13.91 1.95 10.60
N VAL A 148 -12.94 2.22 9.73
CA VAL A 148 -12.76 1.51 8.45
C VAL A 148 -11.45 0.74 8.39
N GLY A 149 -10.46 1.11 9.21
CA GLY A 149 -9.13 0.50 9.24
C GLY A 149 -8.30 0.77 7.98
N GLY A 150 -7.23 0.01 7.83
CA GLY A 150 -6.35 0.20 6.67
C GLY A 150 -5.02 -0.51 6.84
N VAL A 151 -4.05 -0.06 6.06
CA VAL A 151 -2.67 -0.53 6.06
C VAL A 151 -1.71 0.64 6.05
N PHE A 152 -0.66 0.56 6.85
CA PHE A 152 0.54 1.37 6.64
C PHE A 152 1.36 0.67 5.55
N HIS A 153 1.31 1.24 4.34
CA HIS A 153 2.05 0.71 3.21
C HIS A 153 3.55 0.99 3.35
N CYS A 154 4.37 0.20 2.68
CA CYS A 154 5.82 0.35 2.63
C CYS A 154 6.43 0.66 4.01
N PHE A 155 5.98 -0.08 5.04
CA PHE A 155 6.32 0.23 6.41
C PHE A 155 7.84 0.30 6.59
N SER A 156 8.31 1.47 6.98
CA SER A 156 9.73 1.76 7.23
C SER A 156 9.94 2.55 8.54
N GLY A 157 8.89 2.62 9.37
CA GLY A 157 8.92 3.27 10.67
C GLY A 157 9.64 2.47 11.74
N ASP A 158 9.56 2.97 12.97
CA ASP A 158 10.14 2.34 14.16
C ASP A 158 9.12 1.43 14.91
N ALA A 159 9.56 0.82 15.99
CA ALA A 159 8.72 -0.05 16.82
C ALA A 159 7.56 0.70 17.49
N TRP A 160 7.73 2.00 17.77
CA TRP A 160 6.66 2.82 18.33
C TRP A 160 5.54 2.98 17.30
N LEU A 161 5.86 3.37 16.06
CA LEU A 161 4.86 3.51 14.99
C LEU A 161 4.16 2.18 14.69
N ALA A 162 4.93 1.07 14.64
CA ALA A 162 4.35 -0.26 14.44
C ALA A 162 3.30 -0.59 15.52
N LYS A 163 3.64 -0.33 16.79
CA LYS A 163 2.69 -0.52 17.90
C LYS A 163 1.45 0.36 17.75
N GLN A 164 1.62 1.66 17.42
CA GLN A 164 0.48 2.58 17.26
C GLN A 164 -0.46 2.14 16.14
N ALA A 165 0.10 1.70 15.01
CA ALA A 165 -0.66 1.19 13.86
C ALA A 165 -1.46 -0.06 14.24
N LEU A 166 -0.83 -1.02 14.91
CA LEU A 166 -1.48 -2.25 15.37
C LEU A 166 -2.57 -1.98 16.43
N ASP A 167 -2.34 -1.06 17.37
CA ASP A 167 -3.31 -0.64 18.38
C ASP A 167 -4.56 0.02 17.73
N LEU A 168 -4.38 0.68 16.58
CA LEU A 168 -5.48 1.23 15.76
C LEU A 168 -6.18 0.16 14.89
N GLY A 169 -5.72 -1.08 14.91
CA GLY A 169 -6.26 -2.17 14.11
C GLY A 169 -5.78 -2.20 12.67
N PHE A 170 -4.77 -1.42 12.31
CA PHE A 170 -4.19 -1.39 10.98
C PHE A 170 -3.27 -2.60 10.72
N TYR A 171 -3.07 -2.88 9.45
CA TYR A 171 -2.05 -3.80 8.96
C TYR A 171 -0.73 -3.07 8.72
N LEU A 172 0.38 -3.82 8.71
CA LEU A 172 1.68 -3.35 8.26
C LEU A 172 2.05 -4.10 6.98
N SER A 173 2.35 -3.36 5.91
CA SER A 173 2.80 -3.95 4.66
C SER A 173 4.30 -3.75 4.48
N PHE A 174 5.01 -4.82 4.18
CA PHE A 174 6.45 -4.81 3.97
C PHE A 174 6.78 -4.94 2.49
N SER A 175 7.72 -4.09 2.04
CA SER A 175 8.16 -4.00 0.64
C SER A 175 9.58 -4.53 0.43
N GLY A 176 10.11 -4.32 -0.77
CA GLY A 176 11.49 -4.68 -1.13
C GLY A 176 12.57 -4.16 -0.19
N ILE A 177 12.30 -3.08 0.58
CA ILE A 177 13.20 -2.51 1.59
C ILE A 177 13.62 -3.59 2.62
N LEU A 178 12.74 -4.53 2.94
CA LEU A 178 13.03 -5.60 3.90
C LEU A 178 14.26 -6.44 3.51
N THR A 179 14.55 -6.50 2.20
CA THR A 179 15.69 -7.26 1.65
C THR A 179 17.00 -6.49 1.68
N PHE A 180 17.00 -5.16 1.98
CA PHE A 180 18.21 -4.33 1.88
C PHE A 180 19.18 -4.63 3.02
N HIS A 181 20.49 -4.40 2.76
CA HIS A 181 21.54 -4.69 3.73
C HIS A 181 21.32 -4.02 5.09
N ASN A 182 20.92 -2.75 5.08
CA ASN A 182 20.80 -1.93 6.29
C ASN A 182 19.41 -2.02 6.96
N SER A 183 18.59 -3.01 6.60
CA SER A 183 17.20 -3.13 7.11
C SER A 183 17.06 -4.03 8.34
N THR A 184 18.13 -4.26 9.11
CA THR A 184 18.07 -5.09 10.32
C THR A 184 17.00 -4.60 11.31
N PRO A 185 16.88 -3.28 11.64
CA PRO A 185 15.83 -2.82 12.54
C PRO A 185 14.42 -3.12 11.99
N LEU A 186 14.20 -2.96 10.69
CA LEU A 186 12.93 -3.25 10.05
C LEU A 186 12.59 -4.75 10.10
N ARG A 187 13.60 -5.63 9.96
CA ARG A 187 13.41 -7.09 10.09
C ARG A 187 12.97 -7.50 11.48
N GLU A 188 13.49 -6.85 12.53
CA GLU A 188 13.06 -7.11 13.90
C GLU A 188 11.59 -6.68 14.11
N ILE A 189 11.18 -5.55 13.51
CA ILE A 189 9.78 -5.12 13.52
C ILE A 189 8.90 -6.12 12.77
N ALA A 190 9.31 -6.53 11.57
CA ALA A 190 8.58 -7.51 10.76
C ALA A 190 8.42 -8.84 11.51
N LYS A 191 9.46 -9.29 12.22
CA LYS A 191 9.42 -10.48 13.07
C LYS A 191 8.46 -10.35 14.24
N ALA A 192 8.37 -9.16 14.85
CA ALA A 192 7.52 -8.88 15.99
C ALA A 192 6.06 -8.61 15.60
N THR A 193 5.80 -8.28 14.33
CA THR A 193 4.44 -8.01 13.83
C THR A 193 3.63 -9.30 13.79
N PRO A 194 2.41 -9.33 14.37
CA PRO A 194 1.53 -10.49 14.25
C PRO A 194 1.31 -10.87 12.78
N LEU A 195 1.46 -12.15 12.46
CA LEU A 195 1.39 -12.60 11.07
C LEU A 195 0.01 -12.32 10.44
N ASP A 196 -1.06 -12.34 11.24
CA ASP A 196 -2.42 -12.02 10.82
C ASP A 196 -2.66 -10.50 10.61
N ARG A 197 -1.64 -9.67 10.84
CA ARG A 197 -1.60 -8.22 10.59
C ARG A 197 -0.51 -7.82 9.60
N THR A 198 0.13 -8.79 8.97
CA THR A 198 1.23 -8.58 8.01
C THR A 198 0.71 -8.67 6.58
N LEU A 199 1.12 -7.72 5.74
CA LEU A 199 0.93 -7.71 4.29
C LEU A 199 2.29 -7.62 3.60
N ILE A 200 2.29 -7.89 2.29
CA ILE A 200 3.47 -7.78 1.43
C ILE A 200 3.12 -7.01 0.16
N GLU A 201 4.10 -6.29 -0.34
CA GLU A 201 3.97 -5.48 -1.55
C GLU A 201 5.31 -5.31 -2.25
N THR A 202 5.27 -4.81 -3.49
CA THR A 202 6.49 -4.41 -4.20
C THR A 202 6.74 -2.92 -4.13
N ASP A 203 5.71 -2.08 -4.12
CA ASP A 203 5.78 -0.64 -4.39
C ASP A 203 6.44 -0.35 -5.76
N CYS A 204 6.22 -1.26 -6.70
CA CYS A 204 6.82 -1.16 -8.02
C CYS A 204 6.20 -0.01 -8.84
N PRO A 205 7.02 0.69 -9.65
CA PRO A 205 8.36 0.38 -10.13
C PRO A 205 9.53 0.82 -9.23
N TYR A 206 9.26 1.20 -7.98
CA TYR A 206 10.25 1.63 -6.99
C TYR A 206 10.77 0.46 -6.14
N LEU A 207 11.74 0.71 -5.27
CA LEU A 207 12.18 -0.15 -4.16
C LEU A 207 12.54 -1.59 -4.54
N THR A 208 13.11 -1.80 -5.73
CA THR A 208 13.49 -3.12 -6.25
C THR A 208 14.26 -3.95 -5.20
N PRO A 209 13.81 -5.18 -4.87
CA PRO A 209 14.47 -6.01 -3.85
C PRO A 209 15.81 -6.57 -4.31
N VAL A 210 16.63 -7.02 -3.35
CA VAL A 210 17.82 -7.82 -3.63
C VAL A 210 17.37 -9.17 -4.21
N PRO A 211 18.05 -9.72 -5.26
CA PRO A 211 19.31 -9.26 -5.84
C PRO A 211 19.16 -8.28 -7.03
N TYR A 212 17.96 -7.77 -7.27
CA TYR A 212 17.66 -7.00 -8.49
C TYR A 212 17.85 -5.49 -8.34
N ARG A 213 18.51 -5.01 -7.28
CA ARG A 213 18.78 -3.59 -7.04
C ARG A 213 19.34 -2.89 -8.28
N GLY A 214 18.86 -1.67 -8.54
CA GLY A 214 19.26 -0.87 -9.71
C GLY A 214 18.49 -1.17 -11.01
N LYS A 215 17.62 -2.20 -11.02
CA LYS A 215 16.67 -2.46 -12.11
C LYS A 215 15.31 -1.85 -11.79
N ARG A 216 14.44 -1.69 -12.80
CA ARG A 216 13.03 -1.38 -12.59
C ARG A 216 12.40 -2.52 -11.77
N ASN A 217 11.67 -2.18 -10.71
CA ASN A 217 10.90 -3.15 -9.95
C ASN A 217 9.68 -3.61 -10.74
N GLU A 218 9.15 -4.78 -10.44
CA GLU A 218 7.92 -5.32 -11.01
C GLU A 218 7.20 -6.26 -10.03
N PRO A 219 5.88 -6.47 -10.17
CA PRO A 219 5.08 -7.21 -9.17
C PRO A 219 5.55 -8.64 -8.95
N SER A 220 6.20 -9.30 -9.93
CA SER A 220 6.79 -10.64 -9.79
C SER A 220 7.79 -10.73 -8.63
N TYR A 221 8.39 -9.60 -8.25
CA TYR A 221 9.39 -9.55 -7.17
C TYR A 221 8.81 -9.50 -5.76
N VAL A 222 7.48 -9.43 -5.59
CA VAL A 222 6.85 -9.59 -4.26
C VAL A 222 7.21 -10.95 -3.64
N SER A 223 7.51 -11.96 -4.46
CA SER A 223 8.04 -13.25 -4.02
C SER A 223 9.33 -13.13 -3.19
N ARG A 224 10.17 -12.12 -3.47
CA ARG A 224 11.41 -11.86 -2.70
C ARG A 224 11.10 -11.31 -1.31
N VAL A 225 10.05 -10.52 -1.20
CA VAL A 225 9.58 -10.00 0.11
C VAL A 225 9.04 -11.15 0.95
N ALA A 226 8.20 -12.02 0.38
CA ALA A 226 7.70 -13.21 1.06
C ALA A 226 8.83 -14.16 1.49
N GLN A 227 9.83 -14.40 0.62
CA GLN A 227 11.03 -15.18 0.95
C GLN A 227 11.82 -14.59 2.11
N GLN A 228 11.97 -13.26 2.13
CA GLN A 228 12.67 -12.57 3.22
C GLN A 228 11.90 -12.70 4.55
N LEU A 229 10.57 -12.55 4.54
CA LEU A 229 9.74 -12.78 5.73
C LEU A 229 9.87 -14.23 6.24
N ALA A 230 9.80 -15.22 5.36
CA ALA A 230 10.03 -16.62 5.75
C ALA A 230 11.42 -16.82 6.38
N SER A 231 12.45 -16.21 5.80
CA SER A 231 13.81 -16.26 6.35
C SER A 231 13.90 -15.62 7.75
N ILE A 232 13.20 -14.51 8.00
CA ILE A 232 13.17 -13.82 9.30
C ILE A 232 12.51 -14.69 10.37
N HIS A 233 11.45 -15.41 10.04
CA HIS A 233 10.75 -16.31 10.96
C HIS A 233 11.45 -17.67 11.11
N GLY A 234 12.45 -17.97 10.27
CA GLY A 234 13.22 -19.20 10.33
C GLY A 234 12.37 -20.46 10.06
N PRO A 235 12.68 -21.59 10.72
CA PRO A 235 11.99 -22.86 10.42
C PRO A 235 10.52 -22.90 10.86
N THR A 236 10.03 -21.87 11.53
CA THR A 236 8.65 -21.84 12.05
C THR A 236 7.61 -21.51 10.98
N LEU A 237 8.00 -20.78 9.92
CA LEU A 237 7.09 -20.39 8.83
C LEU A 237 7.75 -20.58 7.48
N SER A 238 7.11 -21.39 6.61
CA SER A 238 7.57 -21.55 5.23
C SER A 238 7.16 -20.37 4.35
N PHE A 239 7.79 -20.27 3.17
CA PHE A 239 7.40 -19.34 2.12
C PHE A 239 5.91 -19.47 1.75
N GLU A 240 5.41 -20.70 1.63
CA GLU A 240 4.02 -20.99 1.29
C GLU A 240 3.07 -20.50 2.39
N GLN A 241 3.42 -20.71 3.66
CA GLN A 241 2.62 -20.25 4.79
C GLN A 241 2.57 -18.72 4.87
N ILE A 242 3.70 -18.04 4.64
CA ILE A 242 3.74 -16.56 4.52
C ILE A 242 2.83 -16.12 3.37
N GLY A 243 2.97 -16.72 2.19
CA GLY A 243 2.18 -16.36 1.02
C GLY A 243 0.67 -16.53 1.25
N VAL A 244 0.26 -17.66 1.81
CA VAL A 244 -1.15 -17.94 2.14
C VAL A 244 -1.67 -16.91 3.15
N GLN A 245 -0.99 -16.74 4.29
CA GLN A 245 -1.47 -15.87 5.35
C GLN A 245 -1.56 -14.40 4.91
N THR A 246 -0.53 -13.87 4.23
CA THR A 246 -0.56 -12.48 3.76
C THR A 246 -1.60 -12.26 2.68
N THR A 247 -1.87 -13.26 1.83
CA THR A 247 -2.96 -13.21 0.84
C THR A 247 -4.33 -13.19 1.51
N GLU A 248 -4.55 -14.04 2.52
CA GLU A 248 -5.80 -14.05 3.29
C GLU A 248 -6.01 -12.73 4.05
N ASN A 249 -4.94 -12.16 4.61
CA ASN A 249 -4.98 -10.85 5.25
C ASN A 249 -5.38 -9.75 4.26
N ALA A 250 -4.80 -9.73 3.05
CA ALA A 250 -5.13 -8.79 2.01
C ALA A 250 -6.60 -8.91 1.58
N LYS A 251 -7.07 -10.14 1.34
CA LYS A 251 -8.48 -10.41 1.02
C LYS A 251 -9.42 -9.92 2.12
N ARG A 252 -9.05 -10.14 3.38
CA ARG A 252 -9.85 -9.68 4.54
C ARG A 252 -9.88 -8.16 4.62
N LEU A 253 -8.73 -7.49 4.48
CA LEU A 253 -8.63 -6.03 4.55
C LEU A 253 -9.45 -5.39 3.43
N PHE A 254 -9.23 -5.83 2.20
CA PHE A 254 -9.86 -5.25 1.01
C PHE A 254 -11.25 -5.85 0.69
N ARG A 255 -11.74 -6.78 1.51
CA ARG A 255 -13.05 -7.43 1.36
C ARG A 255 -13.23 -8.11 0.01
N ILE A 256 -12.16 -8.77 -0.47
CA ILE A 256 -12.11 -9.50 -1.73
C ILE A 256 -12.39 -10.98 -1.44
N SER A 257 -13.27 -11.59 -2.24
CA SER A 257 -13.64 -13.01 -2.15
C SER A 257 -12.68 -13.92 -2.90
#